data_99cab8074e49529f570a594d8a817db2
#
_entry.id   99cab8074e49529f570a594d8a817db2
#
_cell.length_a   1.000
_cell.length_b   1.000
_cell.length_c   1.000
_cell.angle_alpha   90.00
_cell.angle_beta   90.00
_cell.angle_gamma   90.00
#
_symmetry.space_group_name_H-M   'P 1'
#
loop_
_entity.id
_entity.type
_entity.pdbx_description
1 polymer ?
#
loop_
_entity_poly.entity_id
_entity_poly.type
_entity_poly.pdbx_seq_one_letter_code
_entity_poly.pdbx_strand_id
1 'polypeptide(L)'
;MENFKKGTIFIYFIIVAMLLTGCFWQSTGSVPKKLPPLRKIAVLPMDRASTKPASERPTCNIGGQSLYTSSYVTPEAAQKVTDILYSLILKDKRFKPVTQGQCMGLLNAILQRKVNPSELKILKAFGKDLDADAILYGKLYRFRERVGSEYAAKSPASVAFSLILVRVADGKVLWRYSFDETQQALTENLFNWRFYKSEGMRWVTAEELAAYGLKQAIEELEKALP
;
A
#
# COMPACT_ATOMS: atom_id res chain seq x y z
N MET A 1 48.32 -26.49 31.85
CA MET A 1 48.17 -25.69 30.60
C MET A 1 46.98 -26.10 29.74
N GLU A 2 46.43 -27.30 29.88
CA GLU A 2 45.29 -27.81 29.07
C GLU A 2 43.92 -27.23 29.48
N ASN A 3 43.71 -26.92 30.74
CA ASN A 3 42.41 -26.34 31.19
C ASN A 3 42.21 -24.87 30.78
N PHE A 4 43.30 -24.15 30.48
CA PHE A 4 43.21 -22.76 30.02
C PHE A 4 42.74 -22.66 28.55
N LYS A 5 43.13 -23.60 27.70
CA LYS A 5 42.70 -23.67 26.30
C LYS A 5 41.21 -24.02 26.13
N LYS A 6 40.66 -24.89 27.01
CA LYS A 6 39.24 -25.27 26.97
C LYS A 6 38.32 -24.11 27.36
N GLY A 7 38.75 -23.28 28.33
CA GLY A 7 37.98 -22.08 28.74
C GLY A 7 37.90 -21.01 27.62
N THR A 8 39.02 -20.81 26.92
CA THR A 8 39.08 -19.81 25.86
C THR A 8 38.22 -20.21 24.64
N ILE A 9 38.18 -21.50 24.28
CA ILE A 9 37.34 -22.02 23.20
C ILE A 9 35.86 -21.92 23.57
N PHE A 10 35.49 -22.16 24.80
CA PHE A 10 34.10 -22.06 25.28
C PHE A 10 33.59 -20.59 25.24
N ILE A 11 34.44 -19.64 25.63
CA ILE A 11 34.11 -18.19 25.56
C ILE A 11 33.96 -17.74 24.11
N TYR A 12 34.80 -18.24 23.20
CA TYR A 12 34.68 -17.92 21.75
C TYR A 12 33.36 -18.45 21.15
N PHE A 13 32.95 -19.66 21.56
CA PHE A 13 31.67 -20.26 21.13
C PHE A 13 30.45 -19.47 21.64
N ILE A 14 30.51 -18.95 22.86
CA ILE A 14 29.43 -18.11 23.43
C ILE A 14 29.37 -16.76 22.74
N ILE A 15 30.49 -16.14 22.39
CA ILE A 15 30.54 -14.87 21.65
C ILE A 15 30.01 -15.05 20.22
N VAL A 16 30.37 -16.13 19.54
CA VAL A 16 29.88 -16.45 18.19
C VAL A 16 28.37 -16.76 18.23
N ALA A 17 27.89 -17.48 19.24
CA ALA A 17 26.46 -17.74 19.45
C ALA A 17 25.67 -16.45 19.75
N MET A 18 26.22 -15.49 20.49
CA MET A 18 25.62 -14.17 20.72
C MET A 18 25.59 -13.30 19.47
N LEU A 19 26.58 -13.42 18.58
CA LEU A 19 26.61 -12.68 17.31
C LEU A 19 25.62 -13.23 16.28
N LEU A 20 25.21 -14.49 16.40
CA LEU A 20 24.21 -15.11 15.53
C LEU A 20 22.76 -14.84 15.97
N THR A 21 22.53 -14.32 17.17
CA THR A 21 21.18 -13.95 17.65
C THR A 21 20.81 -12.48 17.38
N GLY A 22 21.72 -11.70 16.82
CA GLY A 22 21.53 -10.29 16.54
C GLY A 22 21.14 -10.03 15.08
N CYS A 23 19.91 -10.26 14.70
CA CYS A 23 19.10 -9.60 13.69
C CYS A 23 17.91 -10.47 13.29
N PHE A 24 17.15 -10.91 14.29
CA PHE A 24 15.77 -11.25 14.00
C PHE A 24 15.02 -9.92 13.84
N TRP A 25 14.96 -9.43 12.62
CA TRP A 25 14.05 -8.35 12.24
C TRP A 25 12.66 -8.84 12.55
N GLN A 26 12.17 -8.48 13.73
CA GLN A 26 10.76 -8.55 14.01
C GLN A 26 10.06 -7.57 13.05
N SER A 27 9.51 -8.10 11.96
CA SER A 27 8.36 -7.46 11.37
C SER A 27 7.31 -7.44 12.50
N THR A 28 7.18 -6.32 13.15
CA THR A 28 6.08 -6.04 14.07
C THR A 28 4.80 -6.02 13.25
N GLY A 29 4.29 -7.21 12.95
CA GLY A 29 2.89 -7.40 12.62
C GLY A 29 2.12 -6.94 13.83
N SER A 30 1.73 -5.67 13.86
CA SER A 30 0.79 -5.17 14.84
C SER A 30 -0.46 -6.03 14.68
N VAL A 31 -0.78 -6.82 15.72
CA VAL A 31 -2.06 -7.52 15.82
C VAL A 31 -3.13 -6.48 15.48
N PRO A 32 -3.97 -6.67 14.46
CA PRO A 32 -4.92 -5.66 14.05
C PRO A 32 -5.86 -5.40 15.22
N LYS A 33 -5.71 -4.22 15.81
CA LYS A 33 -6.65 -3.73 16.83
C LYS A 33 -7.99 -3.66 16.14
N LYS A 34 -9.00 -4.42 16.64
CA LYS A 34 -10.34 -4.37 16.06
C LYS A 34 -10.77 -2.93 15.86
N LEU A 35 -11.21 -2.62 14.67
CA LEU A 35 -11.69 -1.29 14.31
C LEU A 35 -13.07 -1.04 14.93
N PRO A 36 -13.48 0.24 15.13
CA PRO A 36 -14.82 0.56 15.52
C PRO A 36 -15.82 0.11 14.43
N PRO A 37 -17.09 -0.12 14.77
CA PRO A 37 -18.11 -0.46 13.78
C PRO A 37 -18.28 0.68 12.78
N LEU A 38 -18.06 0.39 11.49
CA LEU A 38 -18.20 1.31 10.37
C LEU A 38 -19.28 0.75 9.44
N ARG A 39 -20.31 1.57 9.15
CA ARG A 39 -21.43 1.17 8.29
C ARG A 39 -21.23 1.56 6.84
N LYS A 40 -20.57 2.69 6.62
CA LYS A 40 -20.35 3.25 5.28
C LYS A 40 -18.93 3.78 5.17
N ILE A 41 -18.16 3.13 4.32
CA ILE A 41 -16.76 3.48 4.02
C ILE A 41 -16.72 3.97 2.58
N ALA A 42 -16.45 5.26 2.38
CA ALA A 42 -16.26 5.79 1.03
C ALA A 42 -14.85 5.45 0.55
N VAL A 43 -14.74 4.90 -0.64
CA VAL A 43 -13.45 4.49 -1.24
C VAL A 43 -13.13 5.43 -2.39
N LEU A 44 -12.06 6.21 -2.22
CA LEU A 44 -11.63 7.17 -3.23
C LEU A 44 -10.82 6.49 -4.33
N PRO A 45 -10.79 7.05 -5.54
CA PRO A 45 -9.84 6.63 -6.58
C PRO A 45 -8.39 6.72 -6.07
N MET A 46 -7.52 5.85 -6.57
CA MET A 46 -6.09 5.90 -6.25
C MET A 46 -5.48 7.22 -6.71
N ASP A 47 -4.88 7.93 -5.77
CA ASP A 47 -4.14 9.17 -6.04
C ASP A 47 -2.71 8.85 -6.54
N ARG A 48 -2.10 9.79 -7.26
CA ARG A 48 -0.73 9.68 -7.77
C ARG A 48 0.24 10.50 -6.93
N ALA A 49 1.28 9.87 -6.42
CA ALA A 49 2.28 10.56 -5.59
C ALA A 49 3.16 11.53 -6.36
N SER A 50 3.36 11.33 -7.67
CA SER A 50 4.14 12.20 -8.54
C SER A 50 3.37 12.54 -9.80
N THR A 51 3.20 13.84 -10.04
CA THR A 51 2.51 14.40 -11.21
C THR A 51 3.50 15.19 -12.06
N LYS A 52 4.33 14.54 -12.84
CA LYS A 52 5.08 15.17 -13.94
C LYS A 52 4.93 14.31 -15.18
N PRO A 53 4.71 14.92 -16.33
CA PRO A 53 4.86 16.31 -16.74
C PRO A 53 3.54 17.12 -16.72
N ALA A 54 3.68 18.47 -16.82
CA ALA A 54 2.65 19.49 -16.63
C ALA A 54 1.48 19.50 -17.65
N SER A 55 1.41 18.54 -18.57
CA SER A 55 0.43 18.49 -19.67
C SER A 55 -0.73 17.51 -19.45
N GLU A 56 -0.82 16.88 -18.28
CA GLU A 56 -1.79 15.82 -18.04
C GLU A 56 -3.14 16.34 -17.53
N ARG A 57 -4.19 15.60 -17.88
CA ARG A 57 -5.55 15.89 -17.40
C ARG A 57 -5.58 15.85 -15.87
N PRO A 58 -6.29 16.80 -15.21
CA PRO A 58 -6.39 16.81 -13.77
C PRO A 58 -7.01 15.51 -13.27
N THR A 59 -6.33 14.86 -12.35
CA THR A 59 -6.84 13.73 -11.57
C THR A 59 -7.19 14.22 -10.17
N CYS A 60 -8.02 13.46 -9.44
CA CYS A 60 -8.35 13.80 -8.06
C CYS A 60 -7.13 13.55 -7.16
N ASN A 61 -6.24 14.51 -7.07
CA ASN A 61 -5.06 14.44 -6.21
C ASN A 61 -5.33 15.14 -4.88
N ILE A 62 -5.16 14.39 -3.80
CA ILE A 62 -5.25 14.90 -2.44
C ILE A 62 -3.81 14.90 -1.90
N GLY A 63 -3.03 15.90 -2.29
CA GLY A 63 -1.58 15.96 -2.19
C GLY A 63 -0.97 15.66 -0.80
N GLY A 64 0.23 15.12 -0.78
CA GLY A 64 1.07 14.87 0.38
C GLY A 64 2.46 14.37 -0.03
N GLN A 65 3.49 14.59 0.80
CA GLN A 65 4.84 14.06 0.56
C GLN A 65 4.91 12.58 0.90
N SER A 66 5.63 11.80 0.09
CA SER A 66 5.78 10.37 0.24
C SER A 66 7.19 10.01 0.73
N LEU A 67 7.28 8.99 1.59
CA LEU A 67 8.54 8.40 2.05
C LEU A 67 9.11 7.35 1.08
N TYR A 68 8.41 7.05 -0.02
CA TYR A 68 8.80 6.06 -0.99
C TYR A 68 9.58 6.68 -2.15
N THR A 69 10.49 5.90 -2.74
CA THR A 69 11.08 6.25 -4.02
C THR A 69 9.97 6.26 -5.06
N SER A 70 9.43 7.43 -5.35
CA SER A 70 8.37 7.60 -6.33
C SER A 70 8.95 7.64 -7.74
N SER A 71 8.31 6.94 -8.65
CA SER A 71 8.48 7.14 -10.09
C SER A 71 7.25 7.83 -10.63
N TYR A 72 7.36 8.42 -11.82
CA TYR A 72 6.19 8.93 -12.51
C TYR A 72 5.13 7.83 -12.68
N VAL A 73 3.93 8.13 -12.22
CA VAL A 73 2.75 7.26 -12.35
C VAL A 73 1.79 7.90 -13.33
N THR A 74 1.44 7.18 -14.41
CA THR A 74 0.49 7.67 -15.42
C THR A 74 -0.96 7.64 -14.89
N PRO A 75 -1.86 8.48 -15.44
CA PRO A 75 -3.29 8.44 -15.09
C PRO A 75 -3.91 7.07 -15.34
N GLU A 76 -3.51 6.42 -16.42
CA GLU A 76 -4.00 5.09 -16.83
C GLU A 76 -3.59 4.02 -15.81
N ALA A 77 -2.36 4.09 -15.29
CA ALA A 77 -1.90 3.18 -14.24
C ALA A 77 -2.71 3.37 -12.94
N ALA A 78 -2.94 4.62 -12.54
CA ALA A 78 -3.77 4.90 -11.35
C ALA A 78 -5.22 4.45 -11.54
N GLN A 79 -5.78 4.60 -12.76
CA GLN A 79 -7.12 4.12 -13.08
C GLN A 79 -7.19 2.59 -13.01
N LYS A 80 -6.23 1.87 -13.62
CA LYS A 80 -6.16 0.40 -13.52
C LYS A 80 -6.13 -0.08 -12.06
N VAL A 81 -5.28 0.51 -11.23
CA VAL A 81 -5.17 0.15 -9.81
C VAL A 81 -6.46 0.49 -9.06
N THR A 82 -7.14 1.58 -9.42
CA THR A 82 -8.47 1.94 -8.90
C THR A 82 -9.51 0.88 -9.24
N ASP A 83 -9.56 0.45 -10.51
CA ASP A 83 -10.52 -0.55 -10.98
C ASP A 83 -10.33 -1.90 -10.28
N ILE A 84 -9.06 -2.30 -10.07
CA ILE A 84 -8.74 -3.49 -9.28
C ILE A 84 -9.24 -3.33 -7.83
N LEU A 85 -8.92 -2.22 -7.18
CA LEU A 85 -9.37 -1.94 -5.82
C LEU A 85 -10.89 -2.02 -5.71
N TYR A 86 -11.60 -1.38 -6.64
CA TYR A 86 -13.07 -1.37 -6.65
C TYR A 86 -13.63 -2.78 -6.86
N SER A 87 -13.06 -3.58 -7.74
CA SER A 87 -13.51 -4.96 -7.96
C SER A 87 -13.37 -5.83 -6.70
N LEU A 88 -12.33 -5.61 -5.92
CA LEU A 88 -12.09 -6.36 -4.68
C LEU A 88 -13.09 -6.02 -3.57
N ILE A 89 -13.49 -4.75 -3.47
CA ILE A 89 -14.39 -4.27 -2.39
C ILE A 89 -15.88 -4.42 -2.70
N LEU A 90 -16.27 -4.73 -3.95
CA LEU A 90 -17.69 -4.82 -4.36
C LEU A 90 -18.49 -5.86 -3.59
N LYS A 91 -17.84 -6.86 -3.01
CA LYS A 91 -18.48 -7.93 -2.24
C LYS A 91 -19.02 -7.47 -0.89
N ASP A 92 -18.41 -6.46 -0.30
CA ASP A 92 -18.79 -5.91 1.00
C ASP A 92 -19.59 -4.60 0.83
N LYS A 93 -20.85 -4.63 1.20
CA LYS A 93 -21.79 -3.49 1.06
C LYS A 93 -21.39 -2.26 1.90
N ARG A 94 -20.49 -2.41 2.87
CA ARG A 94 -19.96 -1.28 3.65
C ARG A 94 -19.12 -0.33 2.81
N PHE A 95 -18.43 -0.84 1.80
CA PHE A 95 -17.62 -0.03 0.90
C PHE A 95 -18.46 0.61 -0.20
N LYS A 96 -18.25 1.90 -0.41
CA LYS A 96 -18.92 2.71 -1.43
C LYS A 96 -17.88 3.39 -2.32
N PRO A 97 -17.61 2.85 -3.52
CA PRO A 97 -16.72 3.46 -4.48
C PRO A 97 -17.18 4.88 -4.86
N VAL A 98 -16.24 5.80 -4.93
CA VAL A 98 -16.45 7.19 -5.35
C VAL A 98 -15.88 7.36 -6.74
N THR A 99 -16.69 7.84 -7.70
CA THR A 99 -16.20 8.05 -9.06
C THR A 99 -15.19 9.19 -9.13
N GLN A 100 -14.32 9.17 -10.16
CA GLN A 100 -13.36 10.24 -10.41
C GLN A 100 -14.04 11.61 -10.53
N GLY A 101 -15.19 11.68 -11.19
CA GLY A 101 -15.97 12.91 -11.35
C GLY A 101 -16.49 13.45 -10.01
N GLN A 102 -17.04 12.57 -9.16
CA GLN A 102 -17.46 12.94 -7.80
C GLN A 102 -16.29 13.44 -6.96
N CYS A 103 -15.15 12.74 -7.01
CA CYS A 103 -13.94 13.13 -6.30
C CYS A 103 -13.47 14.52 -6.72
N MET A 104 -13.40 14.80 -8.03
CA MET A 104 -13.02 16.11 -8.57
C MET A 104 -14.01 17.22 -8.17
N GLY A 105 -15.31 16.96 -8.27
CA GLY A 105 -16.35 17.91 -7.86
C GLY A 105 -16.24 18.31 -6.40
N LEU A 106 -16.09 17.32 -5.51
CA LEU A 106 -15.91 17.54 -4.07
C LEU A 106 -14.61 18.29 -3.76
N LEU A 107 -13.50 17.91 -4.40
CA LEU A 107 -12.23 18.59 -4.20
C LEU A 107 -12.32 20.07 -4.57
N ASN A 108 -12.87 20.39 -5.74
CA ASN A 108 -13.06 21.76 -6.18
C ASN A 108 -13.94 22.56 -5.20
N ALA A 109 -15.05 21.99 -4.73
CA ALA A 109 -15.92 22.63 -3.75
C ALA A 109 -15.21 22.92 -2.43
N ILE A 110 -14.35 21.99 -1.93
CA ILE A 110 -13.60 22.17 -0.70
C ILE A 110 -12.50 23.24 -0.87
N LEU A 111 -11.78 23.23 -1.99
CA LEU A 111 -10.73 24.21 -2.28
C LEU A 111 -11.29 25.62 -2.44
N GLN A 112 -12.49 25.79 -3.00
CA GLN A 112 -13.17 27.08 -3.05
C GLN A 112 -13.55 27.62 -1.67
N ARG A 113 -13.85 26.74 -0.71
CA ARG A 113 -14.24 27.13 0.67
C ARG A 113 -13.04 27.39 1.59
N LYS A 114 -11.86 26.82 1.29
CA LYS A 114 -10.68 26.88 2.18
C LYS A 114 -9.39 27.00 1.39
N VAL A 115 -8.56 27.95 1.78
CA VAL A 115 -7.21 28.10 1.24
C VAL A 115 -6.28 27.06 1.90
N ASN A 116 -5.62 26.23 1.08
CA ASN A 116 -4.60 25.24 1.48
C ASN A 116 -4.98 24.34 2.69
N PRO A 117 -6.10 23.60 2.64
CA PRO A 117 -6.41 22.67 3.71
C PRO A 117 -5.41 21.49 3.71
N SER A 118 -5.08 20.96 4.89
CA SER A 118 -4.27 19.74 5.00
C SER A 118 -5.02 18.52 4.42
N GLU A 119 -4.28 17.53 3.96
CA GLU A 119 -4.83 16.29 3.38
C GLU A 119 -5.93 15.65 4.26
N LEU A 120 -5.68 15.50 5.57
CA LEU A 120 -6.67 14.97 6.51
C LEU A 120 -7.92 15.83 6.63
N LYS A 121 -7.80 17.16 6.51
CA LYS A 121 -8.96 18.07 6.51
C LYS A 121 -9.79 17.91 5.25
N ILE A 122 -9.13 17.68 4.10
CA ILE A 122 -9.81 17.37 2.82
C ILE A 122 -10.56 16.04 2.95
N LEU A 123 -9.90 14.98 3.39
CA LEU A 123 -10.52 13.66 3.56
C LEU A 123 -11.72 13.71 4.53
N LYS A 124 -11.59 14.45 5.62
CA LYS A 124 -12.71 14.65 6.56
C LYS A 124 -13.88 15.39 5.93
N ALA A 125 -13.63 16.39 5.09
CA ALA A 125 -14.68 17.12 4.38
C ALA A 125 -15.36 16.20 3.34
N PHE A 126 -14.58 15.43 2.57
CA PHE A 126 -15.13 14.40 1.67
C PHE A 126 -16.08 13.45 2.40
N GLY A 127 -15.65 12.92 3.53
CA GLY A 127 -16.46 11.98 4.29
C GLY A 127 -17.78 12.55 4.75
N LYS A 128 -17.79 13.82 5.16
CA LYS A 128 -19.02 14.52 5.54
C LYS A 128 -19.96 14.72 4.36
N ASP A 129 -19.43 15.17 3.23
CA ASP A 129 -20.22 15.43 2.03
C ASP A 129 -20.76 14.12 1.40
N LEU A 130 -20.08 12.99 1.63
CA LEU A 130 -20.49 11.65 1.19
C LEU A 130 -21.34 10.90 2.24
N ASP A 131 -21.59 11.51 3.40
CA ASP A 131 -22.27 10.87 4.52
C ASP A 131 -21.65 9.50 4.86
N ALA A 132 -20.31 9.47 5.01
CA ALA A 132 -19.56 8.27 5.32
C ALA A 132 -18.97 8.30 6.74
N ASP A 133 -18.85 7.12 7.38
CA ASP A 133 -18.22 6.98 8.69
C ASP A 133 -16.69 7.07 8.58
N ALA A 134 -16.15 6.54 7.47
CA ALA A 134 -14.74 6.55 7.16
C ALA A 134 -14.47 6.68 5.67
N ILE A 135 -13.23 7.11 5.35
CA ILE A 135 -12.71 7.21 3.98
C ILE A 135 -11.54 6.22 3.85
N LEU A 136 -11.60 5.35 2.85
CA LEU A 136 -10.45 4.60 2.37
C LEU A 136 -9.81 5.40 1.23
N TYR A 137 -8.57 5.83 1.48
CA TYR A 137 -7.78 6.62 0.55
C TYR A 137 -6.49 5.91 0.21
N GLY A 138 -6.20 5.81 -1.07
CA GLY A 138 -5.01 5.15 -1.61
C GLY A 138 -4.11 6.10 -2.37
N LYS A 139 -2.80 5.91 -2.25
CA LYS A 139 -1.78 6.65 -2.99
C LYS A 139 -0.82 5.69 -3.68
N LEU A 140 -0.64 5.87 -4.99
CA LEU A 140 0.24 5.07 -5.84
C LEU A 140 1.55 5.85 -6.06
N TYR A 141 2.67 5.24 -5.64
CA TYR A 141 4.00 5.86 -5.70
C TYR A 141 4.83 5.37 -6.87
N ARG A 142 4.64 4.11 -7.27
CA ARG A 142 5.37 3.47 -8.36
C ARG A 142 4.49 2.43 -9.03
N PHE A 143 4.50 2.46 -10.36
CA PHE A 143 3.87 1.44 -11.19
C PHE A 143 4.74 1.26 -12.43
N ARG A 144 5.65 0.30 -12.39
CA ARG A 144 6.59 0.02 -13.48
C ARG A 144 6.34 -1.37 -14.01
N GLU A 145 6.02 -1.44 -15.30
CA GLU A 145 5.86 -2.69 -16.01
C GLU A 145 7.17 -3.45 -16.13
N ARG A 146 7.08 -4.77 -16.20
CA ARG A 146 8.21 -5.60 -16.62
C ARG A 146 8.60 -5.29 -18.06
N VAL A 147 9.87 -5.43 -18.36
CA VAL A 147 10.40 -5.37 -19.71
C VAL A 147 10.87 -6.77 -20.10
N GLY A 148 10.32 -7.33 -21.18
CA GLY A 148 10.58 -8.70 -21.61
C GLY A 148 9.38 -9.63 -21.47
N SER A 149 9.61 -10.94 -21.67
CA SER A 149 8.57 -11.96 -21.59
C SER A 149 8.30 -12.42 -20.15
N GLU A 150 7.27 -13.23 -19.97
CA GLU A 150 6.94 -13.82 -18.68
C GLU A 150 7.99 -14.83 -18.16
N TYR A 151 8.83 -15.36 -19.06
CA TYR A 151 9.91 -16.28 -18.71
C TYR A 151 11.31 -15.68 -18.80
N ALA A 152 11.44 -14.47 -19.41
CA ALA A 152 12.72 -13.81 -19.60
C ALA A 152 12.57 -12.29 -19.49
N ALA A 153 12.48 -11.79 -18.26
CA ALA A 153 12.41 -10.36 -18.01
C ALA A 153 13.81 -9.73 -17.96
N LYS A 154 14.01 -8.64 -18.70
CA LYS A 154 15.17 -7.76 -18.58
C LYS A 154 15.05 -6.83 -17.38
N SER A 155 13.84 -6.43 -17.05
CA SER A 155 13.51 -5.61 -15.88
C SER A 155 12.20 -6.11 -15.27
N PRO A 156 12.17 -6.37 -13.97
CA PRO A 156 10.96 -6.85 -13.29
C PRO A 156 9.90 -5.77 -13.12
N ALA A 157 8.65 -6.19 -12.94
CA ALA A 157 7.58 -5.33 -12.48
C ALA A 157 7.87 -4.80 -11.08
N SER A 158 7.45 -3.57 -10.82
CA SER A 158 7.67 -2.91 -9.54
C SER A 158 6.51 -1.99 -9.20
N VAL A 159 5.89 -2.20 -8.04
CA VAL A 159 4.71 -1.47 -7.59
C VAL A 159 4.90 -1.03 -6.14
N ALA A 160 4.55 0.23 -5.86
CA ALA A 160 4.50 0.74 -4.50
C ALA A 160 3.24 1.60 -4.31
N PHE A 161 2.46 1.28 -3.26
CA PHE A 161 1.29 2.06 -2.88
C PHE A 161 1.06 2.02 -1.37
N SER A 162 0.25 2.95 -0.88
CA SER A 162 -0.29 2.90 0.48
C SER A 162 -1.79 3.08 0.47
N LEU A 163 -2.45 2.46 1.45
CA LEU A 163 -3.86 2.68 1.77
C LEU A 163 -3.97 3.16 3.22
N ILE A 164 -4.86 4.12 3.45
CA ILE A 164 -5.21 4.59 4.79
C ILE A 164 -6.72 4.61 4.97
N LEU A 165 -7.19 4.21 6.14
CA LEU A 165 -8.58 4.36 6.55
C LEU A 165 -8.67 5.50 7.57
N VAL A 166 -9.40 6.56 7.22
CA VAL A 166 -9.55 7.76 8.04
C VAL A 166 -10.97 7.87 8.54
N ARG A 167 -11.16 8.00 9.85
CA ARG A 167 -12.47 8.24 10.45
C ARG A 167 -12.92 9.68 10.20
N VAL A 168 -14.15 9.85 9.71
CA VAL A 168 -14.70 11.17 9.34
C VAL A 168 -14.96 12.05 10.57
N ALA A 169 -15.42 11.46 11.66
CA ALA A 169 -15.81 12.19 12.87
C ALA A 169 -14.68 13.09 13.41
N ASP A 170 -13.46 12.55 13.54
CA ASP A 170 -12.33 13.24 14.16
C ASP A 170 -11.10 13.37 13.20
N GLY A 171 -11.09 12.70 12.06
CA GLY A 171 -9.94 12.68 11.13
C GLY A 171 -8.82 11.74 11.58
N LYS A 172 -9.09 10.84 12.53
CA LYS A 172 -8.09 9.89 13.01
C LYS A 172 -7.86 8.78 12.00
N VAL A 173 -6.58 8.48 11.74
CA VAL A 173 -6.19 7.31 10.93
C VAL A 173 -6.44 6.06 11.77
N LEU A 174 -7.36 5.20 11.30
CA LEU A 174 -7.76 3.97 11.97
C LEU A 174 -6.89 2.78 11.56
N TRP A 175 -6.51 2.75 10.28
CA TRP A 175 -5.74 1.66 9.70
C TRP A 175 -4.84 2.19 8.58
N ARG A 176 -3.72 1.50 8.37
CA ARG A 176 -2.76 1.83 7.33
C ARG A 176 -2.13 0.56 6.80
N TYR A 177 -1.98 0.50 5.48
CA TYR A 177 -1.28 -0.56 4.78
C TYR A 177 -0.28 0.04 3.80
N SER A 178 0.86 -0.61 3.64
CA SER A 178 1.91 -0.19 2.72
C SER A 178 2.42 -1.39 1.95
N PHE A 179 2.50 -1.25 0.65
CA PHE A 179 3.02 -2.24 -0.27
C PHE A 179 4.14 -1.62 -1.08
N ASP A 180 5.30 -2.22 -1.07
CA ASP A 180 6.47 -1.77 -1.85
C ASP A 180 7.24 -3.00 -2.30
N GLU A 181 6.93 -3.49 -3.50
CA GLU A 181 7.49 -4.71 -4.04
C GLU A 181 8.05 -4.52 -5.44
N THR A 182 9.20 -5.11 -5.66
CA THR A 182 9.80 -5.35 -6.97
C THR A 182 10.00 -6.85 -7.09
N GLN A 183 9.42 -7.46 -8.11
CA GLN A 183 9.53 -8.90 -8.29
C GLN A 183 11.02 -9.27 -8.44
N GLN A 184 11.48 -10.23 -7.66
CA GLN A 184 12.82 -10.79 -7.72
C GLN A 184 12.75 -12.19 -8.33
N ALA A 185 13.84 -12.69 -8.91
CA ALA A 185 13.90 -14.08 -9.35
C ALA A 185 13.74 -15.02 -8.14
N LEU A 186 13.09 -16.17 -8.34
CA LEU A 186 12.91 -17.17 -7.28
C LEU A 186 14.24 -17.60 -6.66
N THR A 187 15.31 -17.64 -7.47
CA THR A 187 16.67 -17.97 -7.04
C THR A 187 17.31 -16.93 -6.13
N GLU A 188 16.82 -15.68 -6.20
CA GLU A 188 17.33 -14.56 -5.40
C GLU A 188 16.57 -14.38 -4.09
N ASN A 189 15.30 -14.78 -4.04
CA ASN A 189 14.47 -14.61 -2.85
C ASN A 189 13.47 -15.76 -2.65
N LEU A 190 13.92 -16.79 -1.94
CA LEU A 190 13.08 -17.94 -1.57
C LEU A 190 11.96 -17.59 -0.57
N PHE A 191 12.06 -16.44 0.12
CA PHE A 191 11.03 -16.01 1.08
C PHE A 191 9.75 -15.51 0.40
N ASN A 192 9.83 -15.15 -0.89
CA ASN A 192 8.65 -14.75 -1.68
C ASN A 192 7.86 -15.96 -2.22
N TRP A 193 8.05 -17.15 -1.64
CA TRP A 193 7.36 -18.39 -2.06
C TRP A 193 5.83 -18.26 -2.11
N ARG A 194 5.23 -17.48 -1.20
CA ARG A 194 3.78 -17.26 -1.20
C ARG A 194 3.29 -16.55 -2.46
N PHE A 195 4.04 -15.57 -2.92
CA PHE A 195 3.76 -14.87 -4.17
C PHE A 195 3.87 -15.81 -5.37
N TYR A 196 4.96 -16.58 -5.46
CA TYR A 196 5.15 -17.54 -6.55
C TYR A 196 4.13 -18.69 -6.54
N LYS A 197 3.63 -19.07 -5.37
CA LYS A 197 2.58 -20.08 -5.25
C LYS A 197 1.24 -19.58 -5.79
N SER A 198 0.92 -18.29 -5.66
CA SER A 198 -0.33 -17.72 -6.15
C SER A 198 -0.28 -17.36 -7.64
N GLU A 199 0.87 -16.85 -8.13
CA GLU A 199 1.01 -16.27 -9.47
C GLU A 199 1.80 -17.17 -10.44
N GLY A 200 2.35 -18.28 -9.96
CA GLY A 200 3.21 -19.19 -10.75
C GLY A 200 4.67 -18.73 -10.81
N MET A 201 5.54 -19.58 -11.38
CA MET A 201 6.97 -19.30 -11.54
C MET A 201 7.26 -18.47 -12.81
N ARG A 202 6.60 -17.33 -12.94
CA ARG A 202 6.75 -16.43 -14.08
C ARG A 202 6.95 -14.99 -13.64
N TRP A 203 7.47 -14.17 -14.52
CA TRP A 203 7.50 -12.75 -14.29
C TRP A 203 6.10 -12.16 -14.51
N VAL A 204 5.55 -11.56 -13.46
CA VAL A 204 4.22 -10.95 -13.51
C VAL A 204 4.25 -9.55 -14.12
N THR A 205 3.07 -9.05 -14.51
CA THR A 205 2.87 -7.66 -14.89
C THR A 205 2.79 -6.76 -13.64
N ALA A 206 2.92 -5.45 -13.82
CA ALA A 206 2.68 -4.50 -12.72
C ALA A 206 1.23 -4.55 -12.23
N GLU A 207 0.28 -4.83 -13.13
CA GLU A 207 -1.14 -4.98 -12.79
C GLU A 207 -1.39 -6.20 -11.89
N GLU A 208 -0.81 -7.36 -12.22
CA GLU A 208 -0.88 -8.57 -11.41
C GLU A 208 -0.23 -8.36 -10.02
N LEU A 209 0.92 -7.68 -9.99
CA LEU A 209 1.61 -7.35 -8.74
C LEU A 209 0.80 -6.38 -7.86
N ALA A 210 0.16 -5.38 -8.48
CA ALA A 210 -0.75 -4.46 -7.79
C ALA A 210 -1.99 -5.20 -7.25
N ALA A 211 -2.60 -6.09 -8.04
CA ALA A 211 -3.74 -6.90 -7.64
C ALA A 211 -3.42 -7.79 -6.44
N TYR A 212 -2.23 -8.42 -6.44
CA TYR A 212 -1.75 -9.22 -5.31
C TYR A 212 -1.64 -8.38 -4.02
N GLY A 213 -0.98 -7.22 -4.09
CA GLY A 213 -0.82 -6.34 -2.93
C GLY A 213 -2.16 -5.77 -2.42
N LEU A 214 -3.06 -5.38 -3.32
CA LEU A 214 -4.39 -4.89 -2.96
C LEU A 214 -5.26 -5.98 -2.32
N LYS A 215 -5.19 -7.21 -2.84
CA LYS A 215 -5.90 -8.35 -2.23
C LYS A 215 -5.46 -8.57 -0.79
N GLN A 216 -4.15 -8.57 -0.52
CA GLN A 216 -3.63 -8.68 0.84
C GLN A 216 -4.11 -7.53 1.74
N ALA A 217 -4.07 -6.29 1.22
CA ALA A 217 -4.53 -5.12 1.95
C ALA A 217 -6.00 -5.20 2.34
N ILE A 218 -6.87 -5.61 1.41
CA ILE A 218 -8.31 -5.73 1.66
C ILE A 218 -8.61 -6.89 2.61
N GLU A 219 -7.96 -8.04 2.46
CA GLU A 219 -8.09 -9.17 3.40
C GLU A 219 -7.66 -8.78 4.84
N GLU A 220 -6.60 -7.98 4.99
CA GLU A 220 -6.16 -7.47 6.29
C GLU A 220 -7.18 -6.48 6.87
N LEU A 221 -7.68 -5.56 6.04
CA LEU A 221 -8.68 -4.59 6.44
C LEU A 221 -9.99 -5.26 6.85
N GLU A 222 -10.49 -6.24 6.09
CA GLU A 222 -11.70 -7.00 6.40
C GLU A 222 -11.59 -7.77 7.73
N LYS A 223 -10.41 -8.35 8.03
CA LYS A 223 -10.15 -9.01 9.32
C LYS A 223 -10.11 -8.03 10.50
N ALA A 224 -9.73 -6.77 10.26
CA ALA A 224 -9.70 -5.72 11.27
C ALA A 224 -11.08 -5.11 11.53
N LEU A 225 -11.99 -5.15 10.55
CA LEU A 225 -13.37 -4.70 10.68
C LEU A 225 -14.19 -5.72 11.53
N PRO A 226 -15.14 -5.24 12.37
CA PRO A 226 -15.99 -6.10 13.17
C PRO A 226 -17.03 -6.84 12.34
#